data_2326d484d5f4c1c53210d1f7f65531ca
#
_entry.id   2326d484d5f4c1c53210d1f7f65531ca
#
_cell.length_a   1.000
_cell.length_b   1.000
_cell.length_c   1.000
_cell.angle_alpha   90.00
_cell.angle_beta   90.00
_cell.angle_gamma   90.00
#
_symmetry.space_group_name_H-M   'P 1'
#
loop_
_entity.id
_entity.type
_entity.pdbx_description
1 polymer ?
#
loop_
_entity_poly.entity_id
_entity_poly.type
_entity_poly.pdbx_seq_one_letter_code
_entity_poly.pdbx_strand_id
1 'polypeptide(L)'
;MANACRLPIAVGGALMPDAHTGYGLPIGGVLAVRNAVIPYAVGVDIACRMRITILDLPYEKLETESDRFAEALEAETRFGVGAEFSKGKRRDHPVMHRDWSITPPTKQQYGRAAAQLGTSGAGNHFVEFGKLSVAQDIDEPTLKLKAGVYIALLSHSGSRGAGSAVADYYSEVARSLHPELPDELRHLAWLDLDTKEGKEYWIAMQLMGDYASANHELIHEHVLKHLGVGSLGFVENHHNFAWKETYNGEELIVHRKGATPAGEGVLGIIPGSMGTPGYIVRGKGNEASFRSCSHGAGRAMSRKAAFKTLKHEDMEAILKSRGIRLLSGSIDESPEVYKDIGNVIASQGDLIDTLAEFAPKIVKMAPEEGSRPRWVKKKEAKAAEKAAKAALEAGKADKKTADVTAEKVAEKAPDPAAETASDTEPEVVYEVVGIHFHVVNDCNDECKG
;
A
#
# COMPACT_ATOMS: atom_id res chain seq x y z
N MET A 1 -16.76 11.41 -4.04
CA MET A 1 -17.27 10.71 -5.25
C MET A 1 -18.16 11.62 -6.11
N ALA A 2 -19.24 12.21 -5.59
CA ALA A 2 -20.11 13.10 -6.37
C ALA A 2 -19.34 14.20 -7.15
N ASN A 3 -18.37 14.84 -6.52
CA ASN A 3 -17.51 15.84 -7.19
C ASN A 3 -16.70 15.25 -8.35
N ALA A 4 -16.19 14.03 -8.19
CA ALA A 4 -15.43 13.36 -9.25
C ALA A 4 -16.32 13.01 -10.46
N CYS A 5 -17.57 12.59 -10.22
CA CYS A 5 -18.52 12.31 -11.30
C CYS A 5 -19.03 13.56 -12.03
N ARG A 6 -18.80 14.77 -11.51
CA ARG A 6 -19.14 16.04 -12.16
C ARG A 6 -18.04 16.60 -13.07
N LEU A 7 -16.89 15.98 -13.12
CA LEU A 7 -15.83 16.40 -14.03
C LEU A 7 -16.30 16.26 -15.50
N PRO A 8 -15.90 17.18 -16.39
CA PRO A 8 -16.35 17.15 -17.79
C PRO A 8 -15.88 15.89 -18.53
N ILE A 9 -14.84 15.25 -18.07
CA ILE A 9 -14.29 14.00 -18.63
C ILE A 9 -14.96 12.75 -18.06
N ALA A 10 -15.73 12.86 -16.94
CA ALA A 10 -16.29 11.71 -16.25
C ALA A 10 -17.48 11.10 -17.02
N VAL A 11 -17.49 9.77 -17.07
CA VAL A 11 -18.61 8.97 -17.64
C VAL A 11 -19.44 8.38 -16.52
N GLY A 12 -18.82 7.96 -15.44
CA GLY A 12 -19.50 7.38 -14.29
C GLY A 12 -18.51 6.95 -13.22
N GLY A 13 -19.05 6.49 -12.09
CA GLY A 13 -18.22 6.02 -10.99
C GLY A 13 -18.98 5.13 -10.02
N ALA A 14 -18.24 4.35 -9.25
CA ALA A 14 -18.74 3.47 -8.22
C ALA A 14 -17.96 3.64 -6.92
N LEU A 15 -18.58 3.26 -5.81
CA LEU A 15 -17.97 3.31 -4.48
C LEU A 15 -18.12 1.93 -3.85
N MET A 16 -16.96 1.33 -3.50
CA MET A 16 -16.91 -0.01 -2.94
C MET A 16 -17.31 -0.02 -1.45
N PRO A 17 -17.78 -1.16 -0.90
CA PRO A 17 -18.20 -1.26 0.51
C PRO A 17 -17.16 -0.86 1.55
N ASP A 18 -15.88 -1.03 1.25
CA ASP A 18 -14.75 -0.64 2.10
C ASP A 18 -14.39 0.85 2.01
N ALA A 19 -15.14 1.64 1.26
CA ALA A 19 -14.81 3.03 0.98
C ALA A 19 -14.66 3.88 2.25
N HIS A 20 -13.65 4.77 2.21
CA HIS A 20 -13.36 5.72 3.27
C HIS A 20 -12.69 6.99 2.74
N THR A 21 -12.49 7.96 3.60
CA THR A 21 -11.95 9.28 3.21
C THR A 21 -10.61 9.16 2.51
N GLY A 22 -10.47 9.87 1.39
CA GLY A 22 -9.26 10.02 0.59
C GLY A 22 -9.24 11.38 -0.10
N TYR A 23 -8.07 11.87 -0.47
CA TYR A 23 -7.91 13.12 -1.22
C TYR A 23 -8.23 12.89 -2.70
N GLY A 24 -8.99 13.82 -3.32
CA GLY A 24 -9.47 13.68 -4.68
C GLY A 24 -10.52 12.58 -4.78
N LEU A 25 -10.16 11.43 -5.34
CA LEU A 25 -11.02 10.25 -5.31
C LEU A 25 -10.97 9.62 -3.91
N PRO A 26 -12.11 9.22 -3.29
CA PRO A 26 -12.09 8.44 -2.06
C PRO A 26 -11.36 7.11 -2.26
N ILE A 27 -10.81 6.53 -1.20
CA ILE A 27 -10.29 5.17 -1.24
C ILE A 27 -11.48 4.21 -1.27
N GLY A 28 -11.46 3.20 -2.12
CA GLY A 28 -12.64 2.42 -2.52
C GLY A 28 -13.40 3.05 -3.69
N GLY A 29 -12.87 4.15 -4.26
CA GLY A 29 -13.49 4.84 -5.40
C GLY A 29 -13.05 4.28 -6.74
N VAL A 30 -14.01 4.16 -7.66
CA VAL A 30 -13.82 3.82 -9.07
C VAL A 30 -14.38 4.96 -9.91
N LEU A 31 -13.62 5.46 -10.89
CA LEU A 31 -14.01 6.54 -11.76
C LEU A 31 -13.62 6.23 -13.21
N ALA A 32 -14.61 6.16 -14.08
CA ALA A 32 -14.42 6.00 -15.52
C ALA A 32 -14.46 7.37 -16.21
N VAL A 33 -13.45 7.65 -17.03
CA VAL A 33 -13.34 8.93 -17.77
C VAL A 33 -12.97 8.68 -19.23
N ARG A 34 -13.21 9.69 -20.09
CA ARG A 34 -12.84 9.67 -21.51
C ARG A 34 -11.45 10.20 -21.72
N ASN A 35 -10.62 9.44 -22.41
CA ASN A 35 -9.30 9.83 -22.96
C ASN A 35 -8.43 10.71 -22.04
N ALA A 36 -8.54 10.51 -20.73
CA ALA A 36 -7.79 11.28 -19.74
C ALA A 36 -7.35 10.41 -18.57
N VAL A 37 -6.29 10.80 -17.88
CA VAL A 37 -5.85 10.15 -16.66
C VAL A 37 -5.68 11.17 -15.54
N ILE A 38 -6.17 10.82 -14.34
CA ILE A 38 -6.09 11.65 -13.14
C ILE A 38 -5.02 11.04 -12.22
N PRO A 39 -3.81 11.63 -12.11
CA PRO A 39 -2.72 11.02 -11.33
C PRO A 39 -3.09 10.78 -9.87
N TYR A 40 -3.83 11.69 -9.25
CA TYR A 40 -4.25 11.54 -7.86
C TYR A 40 -5.41 10.56 -7.66
N ALA A 41 -6.17 10.23 -8.72
CA ALA A 41 -7.18 9.15 -8.70
C ALA A 41 -6.56 7.76 -8.91
N VAL A 42 -5.35 7.68 -9.46
CA VAL A 42 -4.50 6.48 -9.40
C VAL A 42 -4.00 6.28 -7.97
N GLY A 43 -3.59 7.37 -7.30
CA GLY A 43 -3.06 7.37 -5.95
C GLY A 43 -1.53 7.54 -5.90
N VAL A 44 -1.05 7.97 -4.73
CA VAL A 44 0.37 8.27 -4.50
C VAL A 44 1.23 7.00 -4.53
N ASP A 45 0.71 5.87 -4.07
CA ASP A 45 1.37 4.56 -4.23
C ASP A 45 0.82 3.88 -5.49
N ILE A 46 1.38 4.28 -6.64
CA ILE A 46 1.02 3.71 -7.95
C ILE A 46 1.18 2.20 -7.90
N ALA A 47 0.15 1.47 -8.32
CA ALA A 47 0.12 0.02 -8.37
C ALA A 47 0.39 -0.66 -7.01
N CYS A 48 -0.02 -0.01 -5.89
CA CYS A 48 -0.14 -0.72 -4.63
C CYS A 48 -0.90 -2.02 -4.86
N ARG A 49 -0.35 -3.15 -4.38
CA ARG A 49 -0.84 -4.48 -4.76
C ARG A 49 -0.76 -5.50 -3.65
N MET A 50 -1.49 -6.58 -3.88
CA MET A 50 -1.47 -7.80 -3.07
C MET A 50 -0.85 -8.95 -3.86
N ARG A 51 -0.09 -9.79 -3.17
CA ARG A 51 0.31 -11.11 -3.69
C ARG A 51 0.17 -12.15 -2.59
N ILE A 52 -0.50 -13.26 -2.90
CA ILE A 52 -0.55 -14.46 -2.05
C ILE A 52 0.12 -15.61 -2.81
N THR A 53 1.04 -16.30 -2.16
CA THR A 53 1.69 -17.50 -2.68
C THR A 53 1.40 -18.66 -1.76
N ILE A 54 0.91 -19.76 -2.31
CA ILE A 54 0.60 -20.99 -1.60
C ILE A 54 1.84 -21.88 -1.55
N LEU A 55 2.29 -22.28 -0.38
CA LEU A 55 3.51 -23.04 -0.19
C LEU A 55 3.27 -24.53 -0.38
N ASP A 56 4.22 -25.21 -1.02
CA ASP A 56 4.26 -26.68 -1.10
C ASP A 56 4.86 -27.25 0.20
N LEU A 57 4.09 -27.11 1.27
CA LEU A 57 4.47 -27.55 2.62
C LEU A 57 3.22 -27.84 3.46
N PRO A 58 3.18 -28.93 4.25
CA PRO A 58 2.07 -29.23 5.14
C PRO A 58 1.81 -28.13 6.14
N TYR A 59 0.52 -27.81 6.39
CA TYR A 59 0.11 -26.70 7.27
C TYR A 59 0.69 -26.80 8.68
N GLU A 60 0.80 -28.00 9.23
CA GLU A 60 1.29 -28.27 10.58
C GLU A 60 2.70 -27.72 10.81
N LYS A 61 3.48 -27.55 9.73
CA LYS A 61 4.81 -26.95 9.78
C LYS A 61 4.78 -25.48 10.23
N LEU A 62 3.74 -24.71 9.86
CA LEU A 62 3.61 -23.33 10.31
C LEU A 62 3.47 -23.22 11.82
N GLU A 63 2.82 -24.18 12.46
CA GLU A 63 2.64 -24.22 13.92
C GLU A 63 3.88 -24.78 14.64
N THR A 64 4.43 -25.89 14.14
CA THR A 64 5.55 -26.59 14.78
C THR A 64 6.91 -25.92 14.55
N GLU A 65 7.08 -25.20 13.44
CA GLU A 65 8.32 -24.51 13.04
C GLU A 65 8.15 -22.99 12.99
N SER A 66 7.27 -22.40 13.80
CA SER A 66 6.90 -20.97 13.77
C SER A 66 8.10 -20.02 13.80
N ASP A 67 9.18 -20.36 14.51
CA ASP A 67 10.40 -19.54 14.55
C ASP A 67 11.11 -19.48 13.21
N ARG A 68 11.18 -20.58 12.46
CA ARG A 68 11.76 -20.64 11.11
C ARG A 68 11.06 -19.70 10.14
N PHE A 69 9.73 -19.63 10.18
CA PHE A 69 8.93 -18.71 9.36
C PHE A 69 9.14 -17.25 9.78
N ALA A 70 9.19 -17.00 11.09
CA ALA A 70 9.48 -15.67 11.61
C ALA A 70 10.87 -15.18 11.21
N GLU A 71 11.90 -16.03 11.29
CA GLU A 71 13.27 -15.73 10.87
C GLU A 71 13.35 -15.40 9.37
N ALA A 72 12.61 -16.13 8.52
CA ALA A 72 12.55 -15.85 7.09
C ALA A 72 11.97 -14.45 6.81
N LEU A 73 10.89 -14.05 7.49
CA LEU A 73 10.35 -12.69 7.37
C LEU A 73 11.33 -11.63 7.88
N GLU A 74 12.02 -11.88 9.01
CA GLU A 74 13.02 -10.96 9.56
C GLU A 74 14.23 -10.78 8.64
N ALA A 75 14.71 -11.87 8.03
CA ALA A 75 15.88 -11.88 7.17
C ALA A 75 15.59 -11.22 5.81
N GLU A 76 14.45 -11.54 5.20
CA GLU A 76 14.19 -11.27 3.78
C GLU A 76 13.28 -10.06 3.50
N THR A 77 12.67 -9.46 4.52
CA THR A 77 11.83 -8.27 4.32
C THR A 77 12.45 -7.02 4.94
N ARG A 78 12.17 -5.84 4.35
CA ARG A 78 12.62 -4.53 4.85
C ARG A 78 11.44 -3.57 4.87
N PHE A 79 11.14 -3.05 6.06
CA PHE A 79 10.05 -2.11 6.31
C PHE A 79 10.56 -0.75 6.77
N GLY A 80 9.77 0.29 6.52
CA GLY A 80 10.00 1.67 6.94
C GLY A 80 10.15 2.63 5.77
N VAL A 81 9.95 3.93 6.05
CA VAL A 81 10.17 4.99 5.07
C VAL A 81 11.65 5.02 4.67
N GLY A 82 11.93 5.01 3.37
CA GLY A 82 13.31 4.98 2.87
C GLY A 82 14.09 3.68 3.11
N ALA A 83 13.43 2.61 3.58
CA ALA A 83 14.10 1.33 3.79
C ALA A 83 14.69 0.80 2.47
N GLU A 84 15.93 0.31 2.55
CA GLU A 84 16.69 -0.23 1.42
C GLU A 84 17.53 -1.43 1.83
N PHE A 85 17.97 -2.21 0.85
CA PHE A 85 18.99 -3.23 1.06
C PHE A 85 20.39 -2.61 0.99
N SER A 86 21.30 -3.05 1.87
CA SER A 86 22.71 -2.67 1.81
C SER A 86 23.33 -3.10 0.46
N LYS A 87 24.35 -2.39 -0.02
CA LYS A 87 24.97 -2.61 -1.34
C LYS A 87 25.23 -4.08 -1.66
N GLY A 88 25.73 -4.87 -0.71
CA GLY A 88 26.02 -6.30 -0.90
C GLY A 88 24.79 -7.23 -0.82
N LYS A 89 23.58 -6.71 -0.52
CA LYS A 89 22.33 -7.45 -0.42
C LYS A 89 21.25 -6.90 -1.34
N ARG A 90 21.60 -5.96 -2.23
CA ARG A 90 20.65 -5.43 -3.23
C ARG A 90 20.16 -6.54 -4.12
N ARG A 91 18.90 -6.50 -4.43
CA ARG A 91 18.23 -7.43 -5.33
C ARG A 91 18.33 -6.91 -6.75
N ASP A 92 18.23 -7.82 -7.71
CA ASP A 92 18.17 -7.50 -9.13
C ASP A 92 16.90 -8.11 -9.74
N HIS A 93 16.38 -7.45 -10.78
CA HIS A 93 15.20 -7.91 -11.51
C HIS A 93 15.20 -7.25 -12.90
N PRO A 94 14.69 -7.92 -13.95
CA PRO A 94 14.63 -7.38 -15.31
C PRO A 94 13.97 -5.99 -15.44
N VAL A 95 13.06 -5.63 -14.54
CA VAL A 95 12.44 -4.30 -14.52
C VAL A 95 13.46 -3.16 -14.37
N MET A 96 14.59 -3.40 -13.71
CA MET A 96 15.67 -2.42 -13.57
C MET A 96 16.51 -2.26 -14.84
N HIS A 97 16.43 -3.23 -15.77
CA HIS A 97 17.13 -3.19 -17.07
C HIS A 97 16.27 -2.55 -18.17
N ARG A 98 15.02 -2.16 -17.86
CA ARG A 98 14.20 -1.36 -18.77
C ARG A 98 14.72 0.08 -18.88
N ASP A 99 14.21 0.81 -19.84
CA ASP A 99 14.54 2.23 -19.98
C ASP A 99 13.80 3.07 -18.92
N TRP A 100 14.52 3.53 -17.90
CA TRP A 100 14.03 4.46 -16.88
C TRP A 100 14.20 5.93 -17.30
N SER A 101 14.84 6.20 -18.45
CA SER A 101 15.01 7.57 -18.95
C SER A 101 13.81 8.09 -19.74
N ILE A 102 12.75 7.26 -19.84
CA ILE A 102 11.52 7.54 -20.60
C ILE A 102 10.80 8.83 -20.14
N THR A 103 10.92 9.20 -18.88
CA THR A 103 10.41 10.47 -18.34
C THR A 103 11.38 11.08 -17.33
N PRO A 104 11.31 12.43 -17.09
CA PRO A 104 12.18 13.08 -16.12
C PRO A 104 12.11 12.46 -14.71
N PRO A 105 10.90 12.21 -14.10
CA PRO A 105 10.83 11.65 -12.76
C PRO A 105 11.31 10.20 -12.70
N THR A 106 11.04 9.35 -13.71
CA THR A 106 11.53 7.96 -13.70
C THR A 106 13.05 7.90 -13.76
N LYS A 107 13.68 8.70 -14.64
CA LYS A 107 15.14 8.82 -14.73
C LYS A 107 15.76 9.24 -13.38
N GLN A 108 15.18 10.23 -12.73
CA GLN A 108 15.67 10.74 -11.44
C GLN A 108 15.54 9.69 -10.32
N GLN A 109 14.53 8.84 -10.37
CA GLN A 109 14.25 7.85 -9.33
C GLN A 109 14.99 6.52 -9.52
N TYR A 110 15.69 6.24 -10.61
CA TYR A 110 16.34 4.97 -10.89
C TYR A 110 17.23 4.46 -9.75
N GLY A 111 18.11 5.30 -9.21
CA GLY A 111 19.02 4.92 -8.13
C GLY A 111 18.29 4.55 -6.83
N ARG A 112 17.20 5.28 -6.50
CA ARG A 112 16.32 4.97 -5.36
C ARG A 112 15.59 3.66 -5.60
N ALA A 113 15.01 3.48 -6.78
CA ALA A 113 14.31 2.25 -7.15
C ALA A 113 15.23 1.03 -7.01
N ALA A 114 16.46 1.10 -7.53
CA ALA A 114 17.45 0.03 -7.40
C ALA A 114 17.82 -0.30 -5.95
N ALA A 115 17.85 0.70 -5.07
CA ALA A 115 18.13 0.49 -3.64
C ALA A 115 16.94 -0.10 -2.87
N GLN A 116 15.71 0.24 -3.28
CA GLN A 116 14.46 -0.16 -2.63
C GLN A 116 13.84 -1.42 -3.23
N LEU A 117 14.41 -1.97 -4.30
CA LEU A 117 13.87 -3.14 -5.01
C LEU A 117 13.69 -4.33 -4.07
N GLY A 118 12.48 -4.88 -4.04
CA GLY A 118 12.10 -6.00 -3.17
C GLY A 118 11.93 -5.63 -1.69
N THR A 119 11.81 -4.33 -1.35
CA THR A 119 11.44 -3.89 0.01
C THR A 119 9.92 -3.79 0.14
N SER A 120 9.42 -3.90 1.38
CA SER A 120 7.98 -3.94 1.66
C SER A 120 7.36 -2.56 1.88
N GLY A 121 8.10 -1.59 2.44
CA GLY A 121 7.65 -0.22 2.62
C GLY A 121 7.12 0.14 4.00
N ALA A 122 6.20 1.11 4.06
CA ALA A 122 5.70 1.68 5.30
C ALA A 122 4.16 1.80 5.29
N GLY A 123 3.59 2.25 6.40
CA GLY A 123 2.15 2.38 6.58
C GLY A 123 1.48 1.01 6.68
N ASN A 124 0.39 0.83 5.94
CA ASN A 124 -0.39 -0.42 5.91
C ASN A 124 0.24 -1.58 5.12
N HIS A 125 1.52 -1.46 4.73
CA HIS A 125 2.22 -2.54 4.05
C HIS A 125 2.65 -3.63 5.02
N PHE A 126 2.52 -4.88 4.59
CA PHE A 126 2.80 -6.06 5.41
C PHE A 126 3.34 -7.23 4.59
N VAL A 127 3.96 -8.17 5.27
CA VAL A 127 4.26 -9.52 4.77
C VAL A 127 3.95 -10.49 5.91
N GLU A 128 3.15 -11.51 5.63
CA GLU A 128 2.65 -12.41 6.66
C GLU A 128 2.48 -13.83 6.17
N PHE A 129 2.65 -14.78 7.08
CA PHE A 129 2.25 -16.16 6.87
C PHE A 129 0.91 -16.42 7.57
N GLY A 130 0.08 -17.23 6.92
CA GLY A 130 -1.20 -17.61 7.48
C GLY A 130 -1.69 -18.96 6.97
N LYS A 131 -2.84 -19.35 7.54
CA LYS A 131 -3.61 -20.49 7.16
C LYS A 131 -4.54 -20.13 6.01
N LEU A 132 -4.40 -20.79 4.86
CA LEU A 132 -5.35 -20.69 3.74
C LEU A 132 -6.29 -21.89 3.79
N SER A 133 -7.58 -21.64 3.98
CA SER A 133 -8.65 -22.65 3.99
C SER A 133 -9.39 -22.62 2.66
N VAL A 134 -9.33 -23.71 1.92
CA VAL A 134 -9.99 -23.90 0.61
C VAL A 134 -11.13 -24.90 0.82
N ALA A 135 -12.38 -24.41 0.77
CA ALA A 135 -13.56 -25.25 1.05
C ALA A 135 -13.94 -26.17 -0.11
N GLN A 136 -13.66 -25.77 -1.35
CA GLN A 136 -13.94 -26.52 -2.59
C GLN A 136 -12.74 -26.40 -3.53
N ASP A 137 -12.57 -27.40 -4.41
CA ASP A 137 -11.51 -27.37 -5.40
C ASP A 137 -11.53 -26.04 -6.20
N ILE A 138 -10.37 -25.42 -6.31
CA ILE A 138 -10.16 -24.25 -7.18
C ILE A 138 -9.49 -24.77 -8.46
N ASP A 139 -10.15 -24.56 -9.59
CA ASP A 139 -9.62 -24.90 -10.93
C ASP A 139 -9.68 -23.67 -11.82
N GLU A 140 -8.84 -22.70 -11.52
CA GLU A 140 -8.69 -21.46 -12.29
C GLU A 140 -7.41 -21.50 -13.14
N PRO A 141 -7.33 -20.72 -14.22
CA PRO A 141 -6.16 -20.75 -15.12
C PRO A 141 -4.82 -20.50 -14.41
N THR A 142 -4.82 -19.67 -13.38
CA THR A 142 -3.61 -19.25 -12.64
C THR A 142 -3.48 -19.91 -11.27
N LEU A 143 -4.51 -20.62 -10.78
CA LEU A 143 -4.50 -21.24 -9.46
C LEU A 143 -5.30 -22.55 -9.46
N LYS A 144 -4.63 -23.68 -9.22
CA LYS A 144 -5.26 -25.00 -9.09
C LYS A 144 -4.95 -25.57 -7.71
N LEU A 145 -5.98 -25.69 -6.87
CA LEU A 145 -5.87 -26.23 -5.52
C LEU A 145 -7.02 -27.19 -5.24
N LYS A 146 -6.72 -28.28 -4.54
CA LYS A 146 -7.76 -29.13 -3.96
C LYS A 146 -8.34 -28.50 -2.69
N ALA A 147 -9.56 -28.90 -2.32
CA ALA A 147 -10.11 -28.57 -0.99
C ALA A 147 -9.14 -29.02 0.09
N GLY A 148 -8.86 -28.15 1.06
CA GLY A 148 -7.87 -28.44 2.11
C GLY A 148 -7.37 -27.20 2.83
N VAL A 149 -6.32 -27.41 3.61
CA VAL A 149 -5.65 -26.37 4.40
C VAL A 149 -4.20 -26.25 3.95
N TYR A 150 -3.75 -25.03 3.71
CA TYR A 150 -2.43 -24.73 3.18
C TYR A 150 -1.73 -23.65 4.00
N ILE A 151 -0.40 -23.59 3.91
CA ILE A 151 0.36 -22.41 4.30
C ILE A 151 0.36 -21.45 3.13
N ALA A 152 0.09 -20.17 3.39
CA ALA A 152 0.24 -19.14 2.38
C ALA A 152 1.08 -17.96 2.93
N LEU A 153 1.87 -17.37 2.04
CA LEU A 153 2.58 -16.11 2.23
C LEU A 153 1.77 -15.01 1.55
N LEU A 154 1.33 -14.02 2.30
CA LEU A 154 0.59 -12.86 1.80
C LEU A 154 1.43 -11.61 1.97
N SER A 155 1.49 -10.75 0.95
CA SER A 155 2.17 -9.46 1.03
C SER A 155 1.34 -8.32 0.45
N HIS A 156 1.47 -7.16 1.06
CA HIS A 156 0.99 -5.87 0.60
C HIS A 156 2.16 -4.90 0.48
N SER A 157 2.40 -4.41 -0.72
CA SER A 157 3.48 -3.47 -1.03
C SER A 157 3.11 -2.69 -2.30
N GLY A 158 3.98 -1.81 -2.78
CA GLY A 158 3.73 -1.01 -3.97
C GLY A 158 5.01 -0.55 -4.67
N SER A 159 4.92 0.56 -5.40
CA SER A 159 6.02 1.12 -6.20
C SER A 159 7.03 1.94 -5.39
N ARG A 160 6.96 1.89 -4.08
CA ARG A 160 7.89 2.51 -3.14
C ARG A 160 8.03 4.03 -3.40
N GLY A 161 9.16 4.63 -2.96
CA GLY A 161 9.44 6.04 -3.15
C GLY A 161 9.57 6.48 -4.61
N ALA A 162 9.82 5.56 -5.53
CA ALA A 162 9.87 5.87 -6.97
C ALA A 162 8.47 6.20 -7.51
N GLY A 163 7.47 5.36 -7.20
CA GLY A 163 6.09 5.60 -7.62
C GLY A 163 5.49 6.86 -6.99
N SER A 164 5.76 7.11 -5.70
CA SER A 164 5.31 8.33 -5.04
C SER A 164 5.87 9.59 -5.73
N ALA A 165 7.15 9.60 -6.09
CA ALA A 165 7.75 10.73 -6.79
C ALA A 165 7.17 10.95 -8.19
N VAL A 166 6.84 9.87 -8.91
CA VAL A 166 6.14 9.94 -10.21
C VAL A 166 4.72 10.50 -10.03
N ALA A 167 3.98 10.00 -9.04
CA ALA A 167 2.62 10.47 -8.75
C ALA A 167 2.60 11.96 -8.37
N ASP A 168 3.51 12.39 -7.49
CA ASP A 168 3.60 13.78 -7.05
C ASP A 168 3.93 14.72 -8.23
N TYR A 169 4.93 14.34 -9.06
CA TYR A 169 5.32 15.13 -10.21
C TYR A 169 4.16 15.36 -11.19
N TYR A 170 3.49 14.28 -11.62
CA TYR A 170 2.40 14.41 -12.60
C TYR A 170 1.11 14.95 -12.00
N SER A 171 0.89 14.80 -10.70
CA SER A 171 -0.20 15.50 -10.01
C SER A 171 0.00 17.02 -10.02
N GLU A 172 1.24 17.50 -9.88
CA GLU A 172 1.55 18.93 -9.98
C GLU A 172 1.41 19.43 -11.41
N VAL A 173 1.88 18.67 -12.40
CA VAL A 173 1.69 18.98 -13.83
C VAL A 173 0.19 19.08 -14.14
N ALA A 174 -0.62 18.11 -13.73
CA ALA A 174 -2.06 18.14 -13.95
C ALA A 174 -2.71 19.39 -13.32
N ARG A 175 -2.38 19.72 -12.07
CA ARG A 175 -2.88 20.93 -11.41
C ARG A 175 -2.49 22.21 -12.13
N SER A 176 -1.29 22.29 -12.68
CA SER A 176 -0.81 23.47 -13.42
C SER A 176 -1.55 23.68 -14.75
N LEU A 177 -2.07 22.60 -15.33
CA LEU A 177 -2.85 22.65 -16.58
C LEU A 177 -4.35 22.98 -16.33
N HIS A 178 -4.81 22.90 -15.09
CA HIS A 178 -6.19 23.14 -14.69
C HIS A 178 -6.31 24.20 -13.58
N PRO A 179 -5.80 25.43 -13.78
CA PRO A 179 -5.87 26.52 -12.79
C PRO A 179 -7.31 26.98 -12.50
N GLU A 180 -8.26 26.65 -13.38
CA GLU A 180 -9.68 26.97 -13.25
C GLU A 180 -10.41 26.10 -12.23
N LEU A 181 -9.85 24.94 -11.84
CA LEU A 181 -10.50 24.04 -10.88
C LEU A 181 -10.50 24.67 -9.48
N PRO A 182 -11.67 24.66 -8.79
CA PRO A 182 -11.76 25.10 -7.41
C PRO A 182 -10.92 24.20 -6.49
N ASP A 183 -10.53 24.70 -5.32
CA ASP A 183 -9.61 24.02 -4.41
C ASP A 183 -10.03 22.59 -4.05
N GLU A 184 -11.32 22.35 -3.83
CA GLU A 184 -11.88 21.03 -3.51
C GLU A 184 -11.76 20.00 -4.66
N LEU A 185 -11.55 20.45 -5.90
CA LEU A 185 -11.36 19.60 -7.08
C LEU A 185 -9.92 19.53 -7.56
N ARG A 186 -8.99 20.30 -7.00
CA ARG A 186 -7.58 20.37 -7.45
C ARG A 186 -6.88 19.02 -7.51
N HIS A 187 -7.23 18.10 -6.62
CA HIS A 187 -6.72 16.72 -6.66
C HIS A 187 -7.37 15.84 -7.73
N LEU A 188 -8.34 16.34 -8.45
CA LEU A 188 -9.00 15.67 -9.57
C LEU A 188 -8.56 16.25 -10.93
N ALA A 189 -7.55 17.14 -10.96
CA ALA A 189 -6.94 17.60 -12.18
C ALA A 189 -6.39 16.42 -13.00
N TRP A 190 -6.56 16.49 -14.33
CA TRP A 190 -6.28 15.38 -15.24
C TRP A 190 -5.24 15.75 -16.30
N LEU A 191 -4.78 14.73 -17.00
CA LEU A 191 -3.90 14.82 -18.17
C LEU A 191 -4.60 14.13 -19.35
N ASP A 192 -4.82 14.86 -20.44
CA ASP A 192 -5.37 14.29 -21.66
C ASP A 192 -4.34 13.33 -22.31
N LEU A 193 -4.76 12.13 -22.65
CA LEU A 193 -3.87 11.10 -23.19
C LEU A 193 -3.33 11.41 -24.59
N ASP A 194 -3.92 12.39 -25.30
CA ASP A 194 -3.41 12.87 -26.59
C ASP A 194 -2.23 13.83 -26.42
N THR A 195 -2.08 14.43 -25.23
CA THR A 195 -0.99 15.34 -24.90
C THR A 195 0.33 14.62 -24.62
N LYS A 196 1.43 15.35 -24.62
CA LYS A 196 2.73 14.84 -24.22
C LYS A 196 2.73 14.39 -22.75
N GLU A 197 2.20 15.23 -21.86
CA GLU A 197 2.15 15.02 -20.42
C GLU A 197 1.31 13.77 -20.04
N GLY A 198 0.17 13.58 -20.70
CA GLY A 198 -0.67 12.40 -20.52
C GLY A 198 0.02 11.11 -20.96
N LYS A 199 0.68 11.13 -22.13
CA LYS A 199 1.44 9.98 -22.65
C LYS A 199 2.63 9.64 -21.74
N GLU A 200 3.38 10.66 -21.30
CA GLU A 200 4.50 10.48 -20.37
C GLU A 200 4.04 9.86 -19.05
N TYR A 201 2.97 10.41 -18.45
CA TYR A 201 2.43 9.83 -17.20
C TYR A 201 1.96 8.40 -17.39
N TRP A 202 1.24 8.12 -18.49
CA TRP A 202 0.75 6.75 -18.76
C TRP A 202 1.90 5.74 -18.81
N ILE A 203 2.99 6.06 -19.51
CA ILE A 203 4.16 5.18 -19.63
C ILE A 203 4.89 5.07 -18.28
N ALA A 204 5.04 6.18 -17.55
CA ALA A 204 5.66 6.16 -16.22
C ALA A 204 4.85 5.34 -15.23
N MET A 205 3.50 5.45 -15.25
CA MET A 205 2.60 4.66 -14.42
C MET A 205 2.75 3.16 -14.72
N GLN A 206 2.83 2.76 -16.00
CA GLN A 206 3.06 1.37 -16.40
C GLN A 206 4.39 0.83 -15.86
N LEU A 207 5.47 1.61 -15.99
CA LEU A 207 6.78 1.23 -15.44
C LEU A 207 6.74 1.05 -13.92
N MET A 208 6.01 1.92 -13.20
CA MET A 208 5.82 1.80 -11.75
C MET A 208 4.97 0.57 -11.40
N GLY A 209 4.02 0.21 -12.26
CA GLY A 209 3.24 -1.04 -12.16
C GLY A 209 4.12 -2.28 -12.20
N ASP A 210 4.99 -2.36 -13.21
CA ASP A 210 5.94 -3.47 -13.36
C ASP A 210 6.97 -3.51 -12.21
N TYR A 211 7.42 -2.34 -11.77
CA TYR A 211 8.33 -2.24 -10.62
C TYR A 211 7.66 -2.70 -9.30
N ALA A 212 6.39 -2.38 -9.10
CA ALA A 212 5.64 -2.87 -7.94
C ALA A 212 5.43 -4.39 -7.97
N SER A 213 5.18 -4.97 -9.17
CA SER A 213 5.13 -6.44 -9.35
C SER A 213 6.46 -7.09 -9.00
N ALA A 214 7.56 -6.55 -9.52
CA ALA A 214 8.91 -7.03 -9.22
C ALA A 214 9.23 -7.00 -7.72
N ASN A 215 8.76 -5.99 -6.98
CA ASN A 215 8.94 -5.94 -5.52
C ASN A 215 8.27 -7.14 -4.84
N HIS A 216 7.03 -7.49 -5.22
CA HIS A 216 6.34 -8.64 -4.65
C HIS A 216 6.97 -9.96 -5.05
N GLU A 217 7.35 -10.11 -6.32
CA GLU A 217 8.04 -11.29 -6.81
C GLU A 217 9.31 -11.58 -6.01
N LEU A 218 10.15 -10.57 -5.82
CA LEU A 218 11.39 -10.68 -5.06
C LEU A 218 11.16 -10.91 -3.55
N ILE A 219 10.12 -10.31 -2.95
CA ILE A 219 9.76 -10.59 -1.56
C ILE A 219 9.44 -12.08 -1.41
N HIS A 220 8.54 -12.61 -2.25
CA HIS A 220 8.09 -13.99 -2.18
C HIS A 220 9.22 -14.97 -2.53
N GLU A 221 9.94 -14.73 -3.62
CA GLU A 221 11.08 -15.58 -4.04
C GLU A 221 12.11 -15.73 -2.93
N HIS A 222 12.56 -14.60 -2.33
CA HIS A 222 13.58 -14.63 -1.30
C HIS A 222 13.11 -15.29 0.00
N VAL A 223 11.85 -15.08 0.40
CA VAL A 223 11.28 -15.73 1.58
C VAL A 223 11.14 -17.24 1.36
N LEU A 224 10.63 -17.68 0.20
CA LEU A 224 10.51 -19.10 -0.12
C LEU A 224 11.89 -19.77 -0.23
N LYS A 225 12.85 -19.09 -0.86
CA LYS A 225 14.25 -19.56 -0.96
C LYS A 225 14.90 -19.71 0.40
N HIS A 226 14.67 -18.78 1.31
CA HIS A 226 15.15 -18.86 2.71
C HIS A 226 14.61 -20.10 3.43
N LEU A 227 13.31 -20.39 3.19
CA LEU A 227 12.67 -21.58 3.74
C LEU A 227 13.05 -22.88 3.01
N GLY A 228 13.63 -22.81 1.80
CA GLY A 228 13.94 -23.97 0.97
C GLY A 228 12.67 -24.70 0.49
N VAL A 229 11.57 -23.97 0.21
CA VAL A 229 10.28 -24.55 -0.20
C VAL A 229 9.83 -24.05 -1.58
N GLY A 230 9.04 -24.86 -2.26
CA GLY A 230 8.38 -24.51 -3.51
C GLY A 230 7.02 -23.83 -3.29
N SER A 231 6.35 -23.46 -4.41
CA SER A 231 4.99 -22.95 -4.40
C SER A 231 4.06 -23.81 -5.26
N LEU A 232 2.81 -23.92 -4.82
CA LEU A 232 1.72 -24.58 -5.56
C LEU A 232 1.01 -23.61 -6.53
N GLY A 233 1.22 -22.32 -6.38
CA GLY A 233 0.63 -21.26 -7.19
C GLY A 233 0.56 -19.95 -6.45
N PHE A 234 0.08 -18.91 -7.15
CA PHE A 234 -0.10 -17.59 -6.56
C PHE A 234 -1.25 -16.83 -7.21
N VAL A 235 -1.77 -15.83 -6.49
CA VAL A 235 -2.66 -14.79 -7.02
C VAL A 235 -2.01 -13.43 -6.75
N GLU A 236 -2.15 -12.51 -7.70
CA GLU A 236 -1.64 -11.14 -7.58
C GLU A 236 -2.62 -10.16 -8.23
N ASN A 237 -2.89 -9.04 -7.58
CA ASN A 237 -3.69 -7.95 -8.12
C ASN A 237 -3.23 -6.60 -7.57
N HIS A 238 -3.35 -5.54 -8.35
CA HIS A 238 -3.13 -4.18 -7.91
C HIS A 238 -4.46 -3.41 -7.82
N HIS A 239 -4.53 -2.43 -6.92
CA HIS A 239 -5.77 -1.73 -6.56
C HIS A 239 -5.65 -0.19 -6.57
N ASN A 240 -4.50 0.34 -7.05
CA ASN A 240 -4.25 1.76 -7.29
C ASN A 240 -3.68 1.95 -8.69
N PHE A 241 -4.54 2.11 -9.69
CA PHE A 241 -4.10 2.18 -11.08
C PHE A 241 -5.18 2.81 -11.98
N ALA A 242 -4.87 2.96 -13.27
CA ALA A 242 -5.81 3.28 -14.33
C ALA A 242 -5.69 2.26 -15.48
N TRP A 243 -6.82 1.80 -15.97
CA TRP A 243 -6.91 0.79 -17.04
C TRP A 243 -7.70 1.33 -18.21
N LYS A 244 -7.31 0.93 -19.42
CA LYS A 244 -8.12 1.05 -20.62
C LYS A 244 -9.10 -0.12 -20.67
N GLU A 245 -10.37 0.16 -20.59
CA GLU A 245 -11.44 -0.85 -20.58
C GLU A 245 -12.57 -0.44 -21.51
N THR A 246 -13.24 -1.42 -22.13
CA THR A 246 -14.37 -1.15 -23.04
C THR A 246 -15.69 -1.35 -22.32
N TYR A 247 -16.53 -0.33 -22.36
CA TYR A 247 -17.91 -0.33 -21.87
C TYR A 247 -18.85 0.19 -22.97
N ASN A 248 -19.89 -0.57 -23.30
CA ASN A 248 -20.85 -0.22 -24.35
C ASN A 248 -20.19 0.16 -25.70
N GLY A 249 -19.05 -0.45 -26.02
CA GLY A 249 -18.30 -0.18 -27.25
C GLY A 249 -17.38 1.04 -27.20
N GLU A 250 -17.33 1.78 -26.10
CA GLU A 250 -16.45 2.92 -25.88
C GLU A 250 -15.24 2.52 -25.02
N GLU A 251 -14.01 2.91 -25.43
CA GLU A 251 -12.81 2.78 -24.60
C GLU A 251 -12.81 3.88 -23.53
N LEU A 252 -12.82 3.47 -22.28
CA LEU A 252 -12.74 4.35 -21.10
C LEU A 252 -11.47 4.10 -20.31
N ILE A 253 -11.03 5.12 -19.59
CA ILE A 253 -9.96 5.03 -18.61
C ILE A 253 -10.59 4.85 -17.24
N VAL A 254 -10.51 3.64 -16.69
CA VAL A 254 -11.11 3.28 -15.41
C VAL A 254 -10.05 3.41 -14.31
N HIS A 255 -10.21 4.43 -13.47
CA HIS A 255 -9.37 4.63 -12.29
C HIS A 255 -9.91 3.81 -11.12
N ARG A 256 -9.03 3.06 -10.46
CA ARG A 256 -9.33 2.40 -9.19
C ARG A 256 -8.34 2.89 -8.14
N LYS A 257 -8.86 3.50 -7.08
CA LYS A 257 -8.08 3.97 -5.93
C LYS A 257 -8.54 3.22 -4.68
N GLY A 258 -7.78 2.21 -4.29
CA GLY A 258 -8.22 1.29 -3.25
C GLY A 258 -9.44 0.48 -3.69
N ALA A 259 -9.47 0.02 -4.95
CA ALA A 259 -10.47 -0.88 -5.48
C ALA A 259 -9.79 -1.92 -6.38
N THR A 260 -10.22 -3.16 -6.29
CA THR A 260 -9.63 -4.30 -7.02
C THR A 260 -10.42 -4.58 -8.30
N PRO A 261 -9.76 -4.83 -9.44
CA PRO A 261 -10.42 -5.34 -10.63
C PRO A 261 -11.17 -6.65 -10.34
N ALA A 262 -12.43 -6.73 -10.75
CA ALA A 262 -13.32 -7.88 -10.54
C ALA A 262 -14.09 -8.23 -11.82
N GLY A 263 -13.40 -8.21 -12.97
CA GLY A 263 -13.91 -8.75 -14.24
C GLY A 263 -14.35 -10.20 -14.10
N GLU A 264 -15.15 -10.69 -15.03
CA GLU A 264 -15.63 -12.09 -15.03
C GLU A 264 -14.44 -13.07 -14.97
N GLY A 265 -14.40 -13.94 -13.95
CA GLY A 265 -13.35 -14.92 -13.72
C GLY A 265 -12.01 -14.35 -13.24
N VAL A 266 -11.87 -13.04 -13.06
CA VAL A 266 -10.62 -12.43 -12.58
C VAL A 266 -10.42 -12.74 -11.10
N LEU A 267 -9.26 -13.34 -10.76
CA LEU A 267 -8.89 -13.60 -9.37
C LEU A 267 -8.36 -12.34 -8.69
N GLY A 268 -8.72 -12.18 -7.42
CA GLY A 268 -8.28 -11.07 -6.58
C GLY A 268 -8.06 -11.48 -5.13
N ILE A 269 -7.46 -10.58 -4.36
CA ILE A 269 -7.20 -10.74 -2.94
C ILE A 269 -7.80 -9.53 -2.22
N ILE A 270 -8.62 -9.80 -1.20
CA ILE A 270 -9.20 -8.78 -0.33
C ILE A 270 -8.70 -9.07 1.09
N PRO A 271 -7.64 -8.39 1.58
CA PRO A 271 -7.14 -8.57 2.94
C PRO A 271 -8.06 -7.94 3.98
N GLY A 272 -8.08 -8.51 5.17
CA GLY A 272 -8.65 -7.89 6.36
C GLY A 272 -7.65 -6.92 7.02
N SER A 273 -7.22 -7.28 8.23
CA SER A 273 -6.20 -6.57 9.00
C SER A 273 -5.17 -7.56 9.54
N MET A 274 -4.14 -7.08 10.27
CA MET A 274 -3.18 -7.97 10.96
C MET A 274 -3.83 -9.02 11.87
N GLY A 275 -5.10 -8.83 12.22
CA GLY A 275 -5.82 -9.71 13.14
C GLY A 275 -7.07 -10.36 12.54
N THR A 276 -7.49 -10.01 11.33
CA THR A 276 -8.72 -10.51 10.70
C THR A 276 -8.43 -11.20 9.38
N PRO A 277 -9.30 -12.14 8.94
CA PRO A 277 -9.05 -12.90 7.72
C PRO A 277 -9.00 -12.02 6.46
N GLY A 278 -8.32 -12.52 5.43
CA GLY A 278 -8.40 -12.06 4.05
C GLY A 278 -8.97 -13.15 3.16
N TYR A 279 -9.28 -12.82 1.91
CA TYR A 279 -9.98 -13.72 1.00
C TYR A 279 -9.34 -13.75 -0.39
N ILE A 280 -9.27 -14.95 -0.99
CA ILE A 280 -9.10 -15.08 -2.44
C ILE A 280 -10.50 -15.08 -3.03
N VAL A 281 -10.72 -14.21 -4.00
CA VAL A 281 -12.03 -14.00 -4.63
C VAL A 281 -11.94 -14.12 -6.14
N ARG A 282 -13.09 -14.38 -6.77
CA ARG A 282 -13.28 -14.38 -8.23
C ARG A 282 -14.31 -13.33 -8.60
N GLY A 283 -13.97 -12.42 -9.50
CA GLY A 283 -14.86 -11.39 -10.00
C GLY A 283 -16.03 -11.94 -10.82
N LYS A 284 -17.15 -11.25 -10.78
CA LYS A 284 -18.40 -11.55 -11.53
C LYS A 284 -18.64 -10.64 -12.71
N GLY A 285 -17.72 -9.71 -13.01
CA GLY A 285 -17.85 -8.81 -14.16
C GLY A 285 -18.98 -7.80 -14.07
N ASN A 286 -19.47 -7.45 -12.86
CA ASN A 286 -20.58 -6.52 -12.67
C ASN A 286 -20.24 -5.13 -13.24
N GLU A 287 -20.96 -4.72 -14.30
CA GLU A 287 -20.71 -3.45 -14.99
C GLU A 287 -21.11 -2.22 -14.16
N ALA A 288 -22.07 -2.35 -13.24
CA ALA A 288 -22.51 -1.26 -12.38
C ALA A 288 -21.37 -0.77 -11.45
N SER A 289 -20.42 -1.65 -11.08
CA SER A 289 -19.24 -1.32 -10.32
C SER A 289 -18.01 -1.03 -11.20
N PHE A 290 -18.16 -0.88 -12.51
CA PHE A 290 -17.05 -0.89 -13.46
C PHE A 290 -16.13 -2.10 -13.24
N ARG A 291 -16.75 -3.29 -13.12
CA ARG A 291 -16.06 -4.56 -12.91
C ARG A 291 -15.02 -4.50 -11.79
N SER A 292 -15.44 -3.94 -10.63
CA SER A 292 -14.57 -3.67 -9.49
C SER A 292 -15.16 -4.18 -8.19
N CYS A 293 -14.32 -4.46 -7.22
CA CYS A 293 -14.69 -4.86 -5.85
C CYS A 293 -13.80 -4.15 -4.82
N SER A 294 -14.09 -4.34 -3.53
CA SER A 294 -13.28 -3.83 -2.43
C SER A 294 -11.82 -4.29 -2.52
N HIS A 295 -10.88 -3.46 -2.05
CA HIS A 295 -9.46 -3.82 -1.99
C HIS A 295 -9.03 -4.35 -0.62
N GLY A 296 -9.86 -4.20 0.41
CA GLY A 296 -9.57 -4.62 1.78
C GLY A 296 -10.76 -4.38 2.70
N ALA A 297 -10.50 -4.34 4.02
CA ALA A 297 -11.55 -4.04 5.00
C ALA A 297 -12.00 -2.57 4.98
N GLY A 298 -11.13 -1.65 4.59
CA GLY A 298 -11.37 -0.21 4.70
C GLY A 298 -11.25 0.31 6.14
N ARG A 299 -10.80 1.54 6.30
CA ARG A 299 -10.63 2.14 7.63
C ARG A 299 -11.94 2.71 8.17
N ALA A 300 -12.22 2.43 9.44
CA ALA A 300 -13.28 3.08 10.21
C ALA A 300 -12.73 4.27 11.04
N MET A 301 -11.41 4.33 11.25
CA MET A 301 -10.75 5.33 12.09
C MET A 301 -9.54 5.92 11.37
N SER A 302 -9.31 7.24 11.52
CA SER A 302 -8.11 7.89 10.99
C SER A 302 -6.84 7.46 11.73
N ARG A 303 -5.66 7.55 11.09
CA ARG A 303 -4.37 7.26 11.74
C ARG A 303 -4.16 8.09 13.00
N LYS A 304 -4.45 9.42 12.93
CA LYS A 304 -4.33 10.34 14.06
C LYS A 304 -5.24 9.94 15.23
N ALA A 305 -6.48 9.52 14.94
CA ALA A 305 -7.40 9.05 15.97
C ALA A 305 -6.89 7.76 16.62
N ALA A 306 -6.41 6.78 15.83
CA ALA A 306 -5.84 5.53 16.33
C ALA A 306 -4.69 5.78 17.31
N PHE A 307 -3.70 6.59 16.95
CA PHE A 307 -2.59 6.96 17.85
C PHE A 307 -3.06 7.66 19.14
N LYS A 308 -4.20 8.35 19.10
CA LYS A 308 -4.73 9.07 20.25
C LYS A 308 -5.56 8.19 21.19
N THR A 309 -6.25 7.18 20.65
CA THR A 309 -7.30 6.46 21.39
C THR A 309 -6.96 5.00 21.70
N LEU A 310 -6.11 4.35 20.89
CA LEU A 310 -5.79 2.94 21.06
C LEU A 310 -4.53 2.73 21.91
N LYS A 311 -4.42 1.55 22.52
CA LYS A 311 -3.28 1.13 23.33
C LYS A 311 -2.62 -0.11 22.76
N HIS A 312 -1.30 -0.17 22.83
CA HIS A 312 -0.54 -1.35 22.35
C HIS A 312 -0.91 -2.63 23.08
N GLU A 313 -1.18 -2.54 24.39
CA GLU A 313 -1.54 -3.69 25.20
C GLU A 313 -2.86 -4.34 24.73
N ASP A 314 -3.85 -3.52 24.31
CA ASP A 314 -5.14 -3.99 23.83
C ASP A 314 -4.96 -4.67 22.45
N MET A 315 -4.19 -4.06 21.54
CA MET A 315 -3.83 -4.67 20.25
C MET A 315 -3.11 -6.02 20.44
N GLU A 316 -2.11 -6.07 21.32
CA GLU A 316 -1.36 -7.31 21.60
C GLU A 316 -2.27 -8.40 22.21
N ALA A 317 -3.19 -8.01 23.10
CA ALA A 317 -4.18 -8.93 23.69
C ALA A 317 -5.12 -9.51 22.63
N ILE A 318 -5.61 -8.68 21.69
CA ILE A 318 -6.45 -9.11 20.56
C ILE A 318 -5.67 -10.12 19.69
N LEU A 319 -4.45 -9.81 19.29
CA LEU A 319 -3.64 -10.68 18.44
C LEU A 319 -3.32 -12.00 19.15
N LYS A 320 -2.94 -11.94 20.41
CA LYS A 320 -2.67 -13.12 21.23
C LYS A 320 -3.89 -14.03 21.37
N SER A 321 -5.09 -13.46 21.59
CA SER A 321 -6.34 -14.22 21.67
C SER A 321 -6.68 -14.97 20.38
N ARG A 322 -6.19 -14.48 19.22
CA ARG A 322 -6.36 -15.10 17.90
C ARG A 322 -5.19 -16.00 17.49
N GLY A 323 -4.21 -16.18 18.38
CA GLY A 323 -3.03 -17.01 18.11
C GLY A 323 -2.13 -16.42 17.03
N ILE A 324 -2.03 -15.08 16.95
CA ILE A 324 -1.23 -14.34 15.95
C ILE A 324 0.04 -13.82 16.59
N ARG A 325 1.17 -14.10 15.97
CA ARG A 325 2.50 -13.59 16.33
C ARG A 325 2.82 -12.34 15.53
N LEU A 326 2.84 -11.18 16.17
CA LEU A 326 3.27 -9.93 15.56
C LEU A 326 4.78 -9.75 15.74
N LEU A 327 5.53 -9.65 14.64
CA LEU A 327 6.98 -9.40 14.65
C LEU A 327 7.29 -7.91 14.75
N SER A 328 6.53 -7.09 14.02
CA SER A 328 6.52 -5.64 14.11
C SER A 328 5.21 -5.10 13.52
N GLY A 329 4.79 -3.94 14.00
CA GLY A 329 3.60 -3.24 13.52
C GLY A 329 3.48 -1.87 14.17
N SER A 330 2.46 -1.12 13.78
CA SER A 330 2.11 0.18 14.34
C SER A 330 0.68 0.15 14.87
N ILE A 331 0.41 0.91 15.91
CA ILE A 331 -0.90 0.95 16.57
C ILE A 331 -2.01 1.45 15.63
N ASP A 332 -1.67 2.29 14.67
CA ASP A 332 -2.62 2.80 13.67
C ASP A 332 -3.02 1.75 12.61
N GLU A 333 -2.48 0.54 12.70
CA GLU A 333 -2.85 -0.63 11.91
C GLU A 333 -3.49 -1.74 12.78
N SER A 334 -3.84 -1.43 14.05
CA SER A 334 -4.60 -2.33 14.91
C SER A 334 -5.89 -2.81 14.22
N PRO A 335 -6.35 -4.07 14.47
CA PRO A 335 -7.61 -4.56 13.91
C PRO A 335 -8.81 -3.65 14.13
N GLU A 336 -8.83 -2.90 15.23
CA GLU A 336 -9.92 -2.00 15.63
C GLU A 336 -10.07 -0.77 14.75
N VAL A 337 -9.05 -0.42 13.94
CA VAL A 337 -9.13 0.73 13.05
C VAL A 337 -9.86 0.44 11.74
N TYR A 338 -10.20 -0.82 11.49
CA TYR A 338 -10.80 -1.29 10.25
C TYR A 338 -12.27 -1.65 10.43
N LYS A 339 -13.03 -1.55 9.34
CA LYS A 339 -14.40 -2.08 9.27
C LYS A 339 -14.36 -3.61 9.44
N ASP A 340 -15.49 -4.18 9.81
CA ASP A 340 -15.65 -5.63 9.85
C ASP A 340 -15.56 -6.21 8.42
N ILE A 341 -14.54 -7.03 8.17
CA ILE A 341 -14.27 -7.59 6.84
C ILE A 341 -15.38 -8.56 6.41
N GLY A 342 -16.03 -9.26 7.33
CA GLY A 342 -17.15 -10.14 7.02
C GLY A 342 -18.33 -9.36 6.44
N ASN A 343 -18.64 -8.20 7.01
CA ASN A 343 -19.67 -7.30 6.49
C ASN A 343 -19.28 -6.73 5.12
N VAL A 344 -18.02 -6.36 4.92
CA VAL A 344 -17.53 -5.87 3.61
C VAL A 344 -17.67 -6.96 2.54
N ILE A 345 -17.30 -8.21 2.83
CA ILE A 345 -17.45 -9.33 1.90
C ILE A 345 -18.94 -9.62 1.61
N ALA A 346 -19.77 -9.67 2.65
CA ALA A 346 -21.21 -9.93 2.51
C ALA A 346 -21.93 -8.87 1.66
N SER A 347 -21.46 -7.60 1.70
CA SER A 347 -22.06 -6.48 0.98
C SER A 347 -21.74 -6.45 -0.53
N GLN A 348 -20.95 -7.39 -1.05
CA GLN A 348 -20.52 -7.42 -2.45
C GLN A 348 -20.67 -8.80 -3.10
N GLY A 349 -21.69 -9.55 -2.67
CA GLY A 349 -22.01 -10.86 -3.25
C GLY A 349 -22.42 -10.83 -4.72
N ASP A 350 -22.80 -9.66 -5.24
CA ASP A 350 -23.07 -9.40 -6.65
C ASP A 350 -21.80 -9.05 -7.47
N LEU A 351 -20.68 -8.76 -6.79
CA LEU A 351 -19.40 -8.39 -7.40
C LEU A 351 -18.41 -9.53 -7.47
N ILE A 352 -18.42 -10.43 -6.45
CA ILE A 352 -17.44 -11.48 -6.28
C ILE A 352 -18.02 -12.80 -5.75
N ASP A 353 -17.30 -13.90 -6.01
CA ASP A 353 -17.38 -15.17 -5.27
C ASP A 353 -16.15 -15.33 -4.39
N THR A 354 -16.31 -15.81 -3.15
CA THR A 354 -15.21 -16.15 -2.26
C THR A 354 -14.75 -17.58 -2.54
N LEU A 355 -13.46 -17.77 -2.86
CA LEU A 355 -12.86 -19.06 -3.17
C LEU A 355 -12.11 -19.66 -1.97
N ALA A 356 -11.41 -18.83 -1.19
CA ALA A 356 -10.64 -19.28 -0.04
C ALA A 356 -10.51 -18.17 1.01
N GLU A 357 -10.34 -18.58 2.27
CA GLU A 357 -10.12 -17.71 3.41
C GLU A 357 -8.68 -17.85 3.92
N PHE A 358 -8.01 -16.72 4.09
CA PHE A 358 -6.67 -16.63 4.67
C PHE A 358 -6.75 -16.06 6.08
N ALA A 359 -6.30 -16.82 7.08
CA ALA A 359 -6.20 -16.38 8.47
C ALA A 359 -4.74 -16.11 8.85
N PRO A 360 -4.35 -14.87 9.22
CA PRO A 360 -2.97 -14.51 9.57
C PRO A 360 -2.49 -15.29 10.81
N LYS A 361 -1.19 -15.63 10.83
CA LYS A 361 -0.53 -16.36 11.94
C LYS A 361 0.78 -15.71 12.36
N ILE A 362 1.62 -15.28 11.42
CA ILE A 362 2.89 -14.60 11.70
C ILE A 362 2.91 -13.35 10.84
N VAL A 363 2.82 -12.18 11.47
CA VAL A 363 2.63 -10.90 10.79
C VAL A 363 3.84 -10.01 11.00
N LYS A 364 4.30 -9.38 9.91
CA LYS A 364 5.31 -8.33 9.96
C LYS A 364 4.84 -7.13 9.15
N MET A 365 4.73 -6.00 9.80
CA MET A 365 4.34 -4.72 9.21
C MET A 365 5.43 -3.67 9.42
N ALA A 366 5.25 -2.51 8.82
CA ALA A 366 6.08 -1.36 9.13
C ALA A 366 5.95 -1.01 10.62
N PRO A 367 7.06 -0.86 11.35
CA PRO A 367 7.01 -0.39 12.71
C PRO A 367 6.53 1.06 12.76
N GLU A 368 6.00 1.49 13.89
CA GLU A 368 5.59 2.87 14.14
C GLU A 368 6.71 3.85 13.81
N GLU A 369 6.40 4.98 13.16
CA GLU A 369 7.38 6.03 12.88
C GLU A 369 8.00 6.53 14.18
N GLY A 370 9.32 6.46 14.29
CA GLY A 370 10.07 6.72 15.53
C GLY A 370 10.33 5.46 16.38
N SER A 371 9.60 4.37 16.19
CA SER A 371 9.96 3.08 16.77
C SER A 371 10.99 2.39 15.86
N ARG A 372 12.26 2.50 16.23
CA ARG A 372 13.34 1.83 15.46
C ARG A 372 13.28 0.32 15.70
N PRO A 373 13.42 -0.52 14.65
CA PRO A 373 13.45 -1.97 14.80
C PRO A 373 14.47 -2.41 15.88
N ARG A 374 14.16 -3.46 16.63
CA ARG A 374 15.05 -3.98 17.71
C ARG A 374 16.51 -4.16 17.26
N TRP A 375 16.72 -4.60 16.01
CA TRP A 375 18.08 -4.78 15.47
C TRP A 375 18.78 -3.44 15.17
N VAL A 376 18.03 -2.39 14.78
CA VAL A 376 18.57 -1.02 14.62
C VAL A 376 18.93 -0.47 15.99
N LYS A 377 18.05 -0.57 16.98
CA LYS A 377 18.33 -0.18 18.37
C LYS A 377 19.57 -0.92 18.91
N LYS A 378 19.70 -2.23 18.63
CA LYS A 378 20.86 -3.04 19.04
C LYS A 378 22.15 -2.65 18.31
N LYS A 379 22.06 -2.29 17.02
CA LYS A 379 23.21 -1.82 16.22
C LYS A 379 23.65 -0.42 16.64
N GLU A 380 22.71 0.46 16.93
CA GLU A 380 22.99 1.82 17.42
C GLU A 380 23.51 1.80 18.85
N ALA A 381 22.95 0.97 19.72
CA ALA A 381 23.49 0.76 21.07
C ALA A 381 24.95 0.28 21.02
N LYS A 382 25.27 -0.70 20.16
CA LYS A 382 26.65 -1.15 19.92
C LYS A 382 27.53 -0.06 19.30
N ALA A 383 26.99 0.76 18.40
CA ALA A 383 27.73 1.87 17.80
C ALA A 383 27.98 2.99 18.81
N ALA A 384 26.97 3.30 19.64
CA ALA A 384 27.07 4.27 20.74
C ALA A 384 28.08 3.79 21.82
N GLU A 385 28.05 2.50 22.18
CA GLU A 385 29.00 1.90 23.11
C GLU A 385 30.43 1.96 22.56
N LYS A 386 30.59 1.65 21.25
CA LYS A 386 31.91 1.75 20.57
C LYS A 386 32.40 3.20 20.49
N ALA A 387 31.50 4.15 20.22
CA ALA A 387 31.81 5.58 20.19
C ALA A 387 32.15 6.11 21.60
N ALA A 388 31.41 5.70 22.64
CA ALA A 388 31.70 6.04 24.04
C ALA A 388 33.04 5.49 24.48
N LYS A 389 33.39 4.26 24.09
CA LYS A 389 34.68 3.64 24.39
C LYS A 389 35.83 4.37 23.66
N ALA A 390 35.63 4.75 22.40
CA ALA A 390 36.62 5.55 21.65
C ALA A 390 36.80 6.96 22.25
N ALA A 391 35.70 7.61 22.68
CA ALA A 391 35.75 8.91 23.36
C ALA A 391 36.48 8.82 24.73
N LEU A 392 36.27 7.71 25.47
CA LEU A 392 36.96 7.47 26.74
C LEU A 392 38.48 7.23 26.55
N GLU A 393 38.85 6.58 25.45
CA GLU A 393 40.26 6.36 25.08
C GLU A 393 40.91 7.66 24.58
N ALA A 394 40.21 8.48 23.79
CA ALA A 394 40.66 9.82 23.37
C ALA A 394 40.79 10.78 24.56
N GLY A 395 39.84 10.78 25.50
CA GLY A 395 39.90 11.60 26.72
C GLY A 395 41.01 11.19 27.70
N LYS A 396 41.52 9.94 27.60
CA LYS A 396 42.71 9.51 28.33
C LYS A 396 44.03 9.96 27.66
N ALA A 397 44.00 10.18 26.34
CA ALA A 397 45.13 10.72 25.59
C ALA A 397 45.27 12.24 25.80
N ASP A 398 44.17 12.98 25.89
CA ASP A 398 44.19 14.45 26.11
C ASP A 398 44.54 14.88 27.54
N LYS A 399 44.35 14.02 28.55
CA LYS A 399 44.83 14.28 29.92
C LYS A 399 46.34 14.27 30.08
N LYS A 400 47.09 13.94 29.02
CA LYS A 400 48.54 13.97 29.02
C LYS A 400 49.14 15.24 28.40
N THR A 401 48.30 16.13 27.86
CA THR A 401 48.74 17.34 27.11
C THR A 401 48.02 18.63 27.48
N ALA A 402 47.25 18.68 28.55
CA ALA A 402 46.57 19.92 28.95
C ALA A 402 46.94 20.33 30.38
N ASP A 403 48.20 20.78 30.51
CA ASP A 403 48.55 21.81 31.48
C ASP A 403 49.00 23.00 30.62
N VAL A 404 48.19 24.01 30.45
CA VAL A 404 48.39 25.43 30.13
C VAL A 404 47.12 26.06 29.50
N THR A 405 46.66 27.11 30.20
CA THR A 405 45.77 28.21 29.83
C THR A 405 44.25 28.05 30.00
N ALA A 406 43.83 28.62 31.16
CA ALA A 406 42.52 29.21 31.37
C ALA A 406 42.46 30.62 30.77
N GLU A 407 41.35 31.03 30.17
CA GLU A 407 40.59 32.27 30.47
C GLU A 407 39.61 32.66 29.38
N LYS A 408 38.38 32.99 29.86
CA LYS A 408 37.33 33.91 29.26
C LYS A 408 36.63 33.45 27.97
N VAL A 409 35.34 33.49 27.82
CA VAL A 409 34.28 34.54 28.08
C VAL A 409 32.91 33.92 27.94
N ALA A 410 31.96 34.31 28.80
CA ALA A 410 30.53 34.07 28.69
C ALA A 410 29.88 35.07 27.73
N GLU A 411 28.83 34.66 26.98
CA GLU A 411 27.60 35.47 26.84
C GLU A 411 26.52 34.83 25.94
N LYS A 412 25.33 34.77 26.55
CA LYS A 412 23.95 34.96 26.00
C LYS A 412 23.39 34.00 24.92
N ALA A 413 22.33 33.32 25.38
CA ALA A 413 21.22 32.80 24.57
C ALA A 413 20.13 33.89 24.38
N PRO A 414 19.31 33.79 23.34
CA PRO A 414 17.90 34.13 23.48
C PRO A 414 16.94 33.00 23.11
N ASP A 415 15.81 33.00 23.81
CA ASP A 415 14.63 32.15 23.75
C ASP A 415 13.84 32.37 22.45
N PRO A 416 13.21 31.35 21.83
CA PRO A 416 12.14 31.59 20.87
C PRO A 416 10.76 31.27 21.45
N ALA A 417 9.88 32.24 21.27
CA ALA A 417 8.48 32.23 21.62
C ALA A 417 7.65 31.23 20.79
N ALA A 418 6.62 30.73 21.48
CA ALA A 418 5.58 29.87 20.95
C ALA A 418 4.61 30.63 20.03
N GLU A 419 4.20 29.99 18.93
CA GLU A 419 2.94 30.30 18.26
C GLU A 419 2.13 29.02 18.09
N THR A 420 0.96 29.04 18.71
CA THR A 420 -0.10 28.04 18.60
C THR A 420 -1.03 28.43 17.46
N ALA A 421 -1.19 27.56 16.47
CA ALA A 421 -2.31 27.62 15.55
C ALA A 421 -3.18 26.37 15.74
N SER A 422 -4.44 26.62 16.12
CA SER A 422 -5.51 25.62 16.24
C SER A 422 -6.23 25.52 14.89
N ASP A 423 -6.17 24.37 14.22
CA ASP A 423 -7.09 24.03 13.14
C ASP A 423 -7.98 22.87 13.59
N THR A 424 -9.23 23.19 13.86
CA THR A 424 -10.32 22.23 14.05
C THR A 424 -11.00 22.01 12.70
N GLU A 425 -10.75 20.87 12.04
CA GLU A 425 -11.58 20.38 10.95
C GLU A 425 -12.79 19.61 11.51
N PRO A 426 -13.99 19.76 10.90
CA PRO A 426 -15.19 19.06 11.35
C PRO A 426 -15.15 17.57 10.99
N GLU A 427 -15.45 16.76 11.98
CA GLU A 427 -15.63 15.31 11.87
C GLU A 427 -16.95 15.02 11.15
N VAL A 428 -16.87 14.45 9.94
CA VAL A 428 -18.05 14.00 9.20
C VAL A 428 -18.07 12.47 9.25
N VAL A 429 -19.00 11.94 10.02
CA VAL A 429 -19.29 10.51 10.10
C VAL A 429 -20.22 10.15 8.94
N TYR A 430 -19.82 9.22 8.08
CA TYR A 430 -20.67 8.67 7.02
C TYR A 430 -21.04 7.22 7.34
N GLU A 431 -22.33 6.96 7.43
CA GLU A 431 -22.89 5.63 7.40
C GLU A 431 -23.10 5.25 5.93
N VAL A 432 -22.31 4.30 5.41
CA VAL A 432 -22.40 3.89 4.00
C VAL A 432 -23.10 2.54 3.91
N VAL A 433 -24.37 2.58 3.58
CA VAL A 433 -25.11 1.45 3.00
C VAL A 433 -24.85 1.52 1.49
N GLY A 434 -24.50 0.39 0.85
CA GLY A 434 -24.06 0.32 -0.53
C GLY A 434 -24.91 1.15 -1.49
N ILE A 435 -24.35 2.25 -2.00
CA ILE A 435 -25.02 3.15 -2.92
C ILE A 435 -24.29 3.09 -4.26
N HIS A 436 -24.99 2.58 -5.28
CA HIS A 436 -24.58 2.69 -6.67
C HIS A 436 -25.01 4.07 -7.21
N PHE A 437 -24.05 4.86 -7.68
CA PHE A 437 -24.36 6.12 -8.36
C PHE A 437 -24.23 5.91 -9.87
N HIS A 438 -25.35 5.90 -10.57
CA HIS A 438 -25.37 6.14 -12.00
C HIS A 438 -25.59 7.64 -12.24
N VAL A 439 -24.62 8.28 -12.87
CA VAL A 439 -24.84 9.62 -13.44
C VAL A 439 -25.23 9.41 -14.88
N VAL A 440 -26.54 9.46 -15.16
CA VAL A 440 -27.05 9.60 -16.53
C VAL A 440 -26.90 11.08 -16.87
N ASN A 441 -25.96 11.42 -17.73
CA ASN A 441 -25.91 12.74 -18.35
C ASN A 441 -26.95 12.76 -19.49
N ASP A 442 -28.23 12.98 -19.15
CA ASP A 442 -29.18 13.45 -20.12
C ASP A 442 -28.93 14.95 -20.38
N CYS A 443 -27.99 15.22 -21.28
CA CYS A 443 -27.97 16.48 -22.01
C CYS A 443 -28.73 16.25 -23.30
N ASN A 444 -30.06 16.25 -23.23
CA ASN A 444 -30.86 16.48 -24.40
C ASN A 444 -31.11 17.98 -24.58
N ASP A 445 -30.76 18.41 -25.79
CA ASP A 445 -31.10 19.66 -26.42
C ASP A 445 -32.43 20.29 -25.97
N GLU A 446 -32.32 21.46 -25.32
CA GLU A 446 -33.32 22.51 -25.47
C GLU A 446 -32.73 23.82 -24.95
N CYS A 447 -32.01 24.51 -25.83
CA CYS A 447 -31.86 25.97 -25.81
C CYS A 447 -31.65 26.47 -27.23
N LYS A 448 -32.72 26.48 -28.00
CA LYS A 448 -32.94 27.44 -29.08
C LYS A 448 -34.16 28.26 -28.71
N GLY A 449 -33.91 29.52 -28.38
CA GLY A 449 -34.90 30.53 -28.12
C GLY A 449 -34.24 31.78 -27.55
#